data_42e3a8101b5985e5014c9c583a4aea16
#
_entry.id   42e3a8101b5985e5014c9c583a4aea16
#
_cell.length_a   1.000
_cell.length_b   1.000
_cell.length_c   1.000
_cell.angle_alpha   90.00
_cell.angle_beta   90.00
_cell.angle_gamma   90.00
#
_symmetry.space_group_name_H-M   'P 1'
#
loop_
_entity.id
_entity.type
_entity.pdbx_description
1 polymer ?
#
loop_
_entity_poly.entity_id
_entity_poly.type
_entity_poly.pdbx_seq_one_letter_code
_entity_poly.pdbx_strand_id
1 'polypeptide(L)'
;MDNYVHFDGEYAAIPELTQAAILRYVLQNIKPGSFLTAVLCNDLYNATGRADATNLVALPLIVRWFANKYPHLYGADNMKRHLGLHDCLPHEEQARRANRQPVT
;
A
#
# COMPACT_ATOMS: atom_id res chain seq x y z
N MET A 1 16.69 -13.80 -15.01
CA MET A 1 16.48 -13.52 -14.56
C MET A 1 15.63 -13.20 -14.11
N ASP A 2 15.27 -13.47 -13.95
CA ASP A 2 14.50 -13.11 -13.71
C ASP A 2 14.07 -12.99 -12.51
N ASN A 3 14.29 -12.64 -11.95
CA ASN A 3 13.91 -12.22 -10.81
C ASN A 3 12.80 -11.45 -10.94
N TYR A 4 11.91 -11.76 -11.70
CA TYR A 4 10.88 -11.01 -11.90
C TYR A 4 9.89 -11.24 -10.94
N VAL A 5 9.19 -10.21 -10.49
CA VAL A 5 8.00 -10.25 -9.72
C VAL A 5 6.88 -10.17 -10.67
N HIS A 6 5.98 -11.13 -10.64
CA HIS A 6 4.92 -11.19 -11.61
C HIS A 6 3.57 -10.96 -10.95
N PHE A 7 2.67 -10.35 -11.70
CA PHE A 7 1.28 -10.18 -11.30
C PHE A 7 0.44 -11.06 -12.21
N ASP A 8 0.40 -12.35 -11.90
CA ASP A 8 -0.29 -13.29 -12.75
C ASP A 8 -1.53 -13.82 -12.05
N GLY A 9 -2.34 -14.57 -12.74
CA GLY A 9 -3.56 -15.10 -12.19
C GLY A 9 -4.50 -13.98 -11.79
N GLU A 10 -5.08 -14.09 -10.61
CA GLU A 10 -6.01 -13.05 -10.15
C GLU A 10 -5.31 -11.71 -9.97
N TYR A 11 -4.01 -11.71 -9.73
CA TYR A 11 -3.29 -10.47 -9.47
C TYR A 11 -3.09 -9.62 -10.72
N ALA A 12 -3.32 -10.19 -11.89
CA ALA A 12 -3.24 -9.43 -13.12
C ALA A 12 -4.32 -8.34 -13.16
N ALA A 13 -5.35 -8.45 -12.34
CA ALA A 13 -6.40 -7.45 -12.29
C ALA A 13 -5.99 -6.19 -11.52
N ILE A 14 -4.84 -6.21 -10.84
CA ILE A 14 -4.34 -5.02 -10.18
C ILE A 14 -3.97 -4.00 -11.27
N PRO A 15 -4.42 -2.74 -11.16
CA PRO A 15 -4.14 -1.77 -12.23
C PRO A 15 -2.65 -1.65 -12.51
N GLU A 16 -2.31 -1.46 -13.78
CA GLU A 16 -0.91 -1.44 -14.18
C GLU A 16 -0.08 -0.39 -13.48
N LEU A 17 -0.64 0.79 -13.27
CA LEU A 17 0.10 1.83 -12.57
C LEU A 17 0.38 1.44 -11.12
N THR A 18 -0.56 0.72 -10.52
CA THR A 18 -0.37 0.24 -9.17
C THR A 18 0.67 -0.87 -9.14
N GLN A 19 0.64 -1.77 -10.12
CA GLN A 19 1.68 -2.79 -10.23
C GLN A 19 3.05 -2.16 -10.33
N ALA A 20 3.18 -1.10 -11.14
CA ALA A 20 4.45 -0.42 -11.29
C ALA A 20 4.91 0.21 -9.98
N ALA A 21 3.99 0.80 -9.24
CA ALA A 21 4.34 1.41 -7.96
C ALA A 21 4.76 0.36 -6.93
N ILE A 22 4.11 -0.80 -6.95
CA ILE A 22 4.47 -1.90 -6.06
C ILE A 22 5.88 -2.38 -6.39
N LEU A 23 6.19 -2.52 -7.68
CA LEU A 23 7.52 -2.99 -8.06
C LEU A 23 8.60 -1.99 -7.69
N ARG A 24 8.32 -0.70 -7.82
CA ARG A 24 9.30 0.30 -7.40
C ARG A 24 9.54 0.22 -5.89
N TYR A 25 8.50 -0.03 -5.13
CA TYR A 25 8.67 -0.18 -3.69
C TYR A 25 9.48 -1.44 -3.37
N VAL A 26 9.10 -2.57 -3.96
CA VAL A 26 9.71 -3.86 -3.62
C VAL A 26 11.15 -3.93 -4.13
N LEU A 27 11.39 -3.49 -5.36
CA LEU A 27 12.69 -3.72 -5.99
C LEU A 27 13.62 -2.53 -5.90
N GLN A 28 13.10 -1.33 -5.75
CA GLN A 28 13.94 -0.14 -5.80
C GLN A 28 13.86 0.71 -4.55
N ASN A 29 13.13 0.26 -3.56
CA ASN A 29 13.00 0.96 -2.27
C ASN A 29 12.49 2.38 -2.45
N ILE A 30 11.56 2.56 -3.38
CA ILE A 30 10.97 3.86 -3.63
C ILE A 30 9.62 3.92 -2.92
N LYS A 31 9.43 4.99 -2.15
CA LYS A 31 8.20 5.15 -1.39
C LYS A 31 7.03 5.31 -2.34
N PRO A 32 5.95 4.56 -2.16
CA PRO A 32 4.79 4.68 -3.02
C PRO A 32 3.95 5.89 -2.66
N GLY A 33 2.94 6.13 -3.47
CA GLY A 33 2.02 7.23 -3.22
C GLY A 33 1.12 6.96 -2.03
N SER A 34 0.19 7.88 -1.77
CA SER A 34 -0.57 7.85 -0.54
C SER A 34 -1.48 6.63 -0.42
N PHE A 35 -2.05 6.17 -1.53
CA PHE A 35 -2.92 4.99 -1.47
C PHE A 35 -2.13 3.75 -1.02
N LEU A 36 -1.03 3.46 -1.71
CA LEU A 36 -0.25 2.27 -1.35
C LEU A 36 0.45 2.43 -0.01
N THR A 37 0.82 3.64 0.35
CA THR A 37 1.37 3.85 1.69
C THR A 37 0.33 3.48 2.74
N ALA A 38 -0.93 3.86 2.55
CA ALA A 38 -1.97 3.49 3.50
C ALA A 38 -2.18 1.97 3.52
N VAL A 39 -2.12 1.33 2.35
CA VAL A 39 -2.24 -0.13 2.30
C VAL A 39 -1.12 -0.77 3.09
N LEU A 40 0.12 -0.32 2.87
CA LEU A 40 1.27 -0.91 3.54
C LEU A 40 1.27 -0.62 5.03
N CYS A 41 0.65 0.46 5.46
CA CYS A 41 0.50 0.76 6.87
C CYS A 41 -0.65 -0.02 7.51
N ASN A 42 -1.31 -0.84 6.72
CA ASN A 42 -2.45 -1.61 7.18
C ASN A 42 -3.57 -0.68 7.66
N ASP A 43 -3.72 0.42 6.95
CA ASP A 43 -4.66 1.48 7.31
C ASP A 43 -5.81 1.42 6.32
N LEU A 44 -6.76 0.57 6.61
CA LEU A 44 -7.86 0.32 5.69
C LEU A 44 -8.70 1.57 5.44
N TYR A 45 -8.90 2.36 6.46
CA TYR A 45 -9.71 3.55 6.32
C TYR A 45 -9.13 4.51 5.27
N ASN A 46 -7.86 4.84 5.41
CA ASN A 46 -7.24 5.75 4.47
C ASN A 46 -6.98 5.10 3.13
N ALA A 47 -6.68 3.83 3.10
CA ALA A 47 -6.49 3.13 1.83
C ALA A 47 -7.78 3.17 1.03
N THR A 48 -8.91 2.92 1.67
CA THR A 48 -10.20 2.94 1.00
C THR A 48 -10.53 4.36 0.54
N GLY A 49 -10.25 5.34 1.37
CA GLY A 49 -10.58 6.71 1.03
C GLY A 49 -9.73 7.32 -0.06
N ARG A 50 -8.52 6.77 -0.27
CA ARG A 50 -7.62 7.33 -1.29
C ARG A 50 -7.59 6.53 -2.56
N ALA A 51 -8.30 5.40 -2.61
CA ALA A 51 -8.32 4.56 -3.79
C ALA A 51 -9.24 5.16 -4.84
N ASP A 52 -8.81 5.11 -6.09
CA ASP A 52 -9.76 5.38 -7.15
C ASP A 52 -10.61 4.13 -7.35
N ALA A 53 -11.55 4.16 -8.27
CA ALA A 53 -12.51 3.07 -8.42
C ALA A 53 -11.82 1.74 -8.72
N THR A 54 -10.81 1.76 -9.57
CA THR A 54 -10.15 0.52 -9.95
C THR A 54 -9.29 -0.03 -8.81
N ASN A 55 -8.62 0.83 -8.06
CA ASN A 55 -7.82 0.38 -6.94
C ASN A 55 -8.70 -0.08 -5.77
N LEU A 56 -9.88 0.51 -5.64
CA LEU A 56 -10.79 0.08 -4.59
C LEU A 56 -11.21 -1.37 -4.81
N VAL A 57 -11.51 -1.73 -6.04
CA VAL A 57 -11.87 -3.09 -6.37
C VAL A 57 -10.67 -4.02 -6.19
N ALA A 58 -9.47 -3.54 -6.50
CA ALA A 58 -8.27 -4.35 -6.43
C ALA A 58 -7.67 -4.44 -5.04
N LEU A 59 -8.18 -3.70 -4.08
CA LEU A 59 -7.57 -3.62 -2.75
C LEU A 59 -7.33 -4.99 -2.12
N PRO A 60 -8.29 -5.91 -2.10
CA PRO A 60 -8.01 -7.22 -1.51
C PRO A 60 -6.92 -7.98 -2.26
N LEU A 61 -6.83 -7.79 -3.57
CA LEU A 61 -5.80 -8.48 -4.36
C LEU A 61 -4.43 -7.93 -4.03
N ILE A 62 -4.33 -6.63 -3.82
CA ILE A 62 -3.06 -6.01 -3.45
C ILE A 62 -2.56 -6.57 -2.13
N VAL A 63 -3.45 -6.64 -1.14
CA VAL A 63 -3.08 -7.15 0.17
C VAL A 63 -2.67 -8.61 0.07
N ARG A 64 -3.42 -9.43 -0.68
CA ARG A 64 -3.11 -10.83 -0.83
C ARG A 64 -1.79 -11.05 -1.57
N TRP A 65 -1.51 -10.20 -2.54
CA TRP A 65 -0.25 -10.30 -3.27
C TRP A 65 0.93 -10.13 -2.30
N PHE A 66 0.88 -9.10 -1.44
CA PHE A 66 1.95 -8.91 -0.48
C PHE A 66 2.01 -10.07 0.50
N ALA A 67 0.86 -10.54 0.97
CA ALA A 67 0.84 -11.64 1.94
C ALA A 67 1.47 -12.90 1.38
N ASN A 68 1.30 -13.14 0.08
CA ASN A 68 1.81 -14.36 -0.52
C ASN A 68 3.22 -14.22 -1.07
N LYS A 69 3.60 -13.02 -1.50
CA LYS A 69 4.88 -12.89 -2.19
C LYS A 69 5.92 -12.15 -1.36
N TYR A 70 5.51 -11.13 -0.61
CA TYR A 70 6.47 -10.32 0.13
C TYR A 70 5.90 -9.90 1.48
N PRO A 71 5.53 -10.88 2.31
CA PRO A 71 4.94 -10.51 3.61
C PRO A 71 5.89 -9.71 4.48
N HIS A 72 7.19 -9.89 4.27
CA HIS A 72 8.17 -9.17 5.10
C HIS A 72 8.34 -7.72 4.69
N LEU A 73 7.62 -7.26 3.66
CA LEU A 73 7.64 -5.86 3.26
C LEU A 73 6.31 -5.16 3.53
N TYR A 74 5.36 -5.89 4.13
CA TYR A 74 4.05 -5.34 4.41
C TYR A 74 3.95 -4.95 5.88
N GLY A 75 3.26 -3.88 6.16
CA GLY A 75 3.09 -3.38 7.52
C GLY A 75 4.02 -2.21 7.81
N ALA A 76 3.63 -1.39 8.78
CA ALA A 76 4.36 -0.16 9.08
C ALA A 76 5.82 -0.41 9.45
N ASP A 77 6.05 -1.40 10.31
CA ASP A 77 7.42 -1.67 10.75
C ASP A 77 8.27 -2.21 9.61
N ASN A 78 7.69 -3.05 8.76
CA ASN A 78 8.42 -3.59 7.64
C ASN A 78 8.71 -2.52 6.61
N MET A 79 7.76 -1.61 6.38
CA MET A 79 7.98 -0.53 5.44
C MET A 79 9.06 0.41 5.95
N LYS A 80 9.07 0.69 7.25
CA LYS A 80 10.10 1.54 7.82
C LYS A 80 11.48 0.90 7.63
N ARG A 81 11.57 -0.41 7.87
CA ARG A 81 12.83 -1.10 7.72
C ARG A 81 13.31 -1.08 6.28
N HIS A 82 12.38 -1.27 5.36
CA HIS A 82 12.70 -1.37 3.94
C HIS A 82 13.08 -0.01 3.34
N LEU A 83 12.36 1.04 3.70
CA LEU A 83 12.58 2.36 3.15
C LEU A 83 13.45 3.26 4.03
N GLY A 84 13.60 2.90 5.29
CA GLY A 84 14.28 3.76 6.24
C GLY A 84 13.37 4.79 6.87
N LEU A 85 12.12 4.84 6.45
CA LEU A 85 11.18 5.79 7.03
C LEU A 85 9.77 5.32 6.70
N HIS A 86 8.79 5.89 7.36
CA HIS A 86 7.41 5.64 6.97
C HIS A 86 6.55 6.84 7.39
N ASP A 87 5.39 6.92 6.76
CA ASP A 87 4.44 7.97 7.04
C ASP A 87 3.21 7.43 7.70
N CYS A 88 3.29 6.26 8.30
CA CYS A 88 2.14 5.69 8.97
C CYS A 88 1.88 6.42 10.26
N LEU A 89 0.63 6.74 10.50
CA LEU A 89 0.26 7.41 11.74
C LEU A 89 -0.38 6.40 12.66
N PRO A 90 -0.18 6.52 13.95
CA PRO A 90 -0.93 5.69 14.89
C PRO A 90 -2.41 5.90 14.68
N HIS A 91 -3.18 4.87 14.97
CA HIS A 91 -4.61 4.91 14.74
C HIS A 91 -5.25 6.09 15.45
N GLU A 92 -4.83 6.34 16.68
CA GLU A 92 -5.36 7.45 17.42
C GLU A 92 -5.06 8.78 16.78
N GLU A 93 -3.87 8.91 16.22
CA GLU A 93 -3.47 10.14 15.57
C GLU A 93 -4.29 10.38 14.31
N GLN A 94 -4.59 9.32 13.59
CA GLN A 94 -5.40 9.44 12.41
C GLN A 94 -6.81 9.89 12.77
N ALA A 95 -7.36 9.32 13.81
CA ALA A 95 -8.70 9.71 14.24
C ALA A 95 -8.73 11.14 14.68
N ARG A 96 -7.68 11.59 15.38
CA ARG A 96 -7.62 12.95 15.84
C ARG A 96 -7.52 13.92 14.67
N ARG A 97 -6.75 13.58 13.64
CA ARG A 97 -6.64 14.43 12.49
C ARG A 97 -7.96 14.53 11.74
N ALA A 98 -8.66 13.42 11.62
CA ALA A 98 -9.94 13.41 10.95
C ALA A 98 -10.91 14.30 11.68
N ASN A 99 -10.92 14.27 13.01
CA ASN A 99 -11.81 15.10 13.78
C ASN A 99 -11.46 16.55 13.73
N ARG A 100 -10.22 16.86 13.42
CA ARG A 100 -9.83 18.25 13.38
C ARG A 100 -10.11 18.88 12.08
N GLN A 101 -10.45 18.14 11.08
CA GLN A 101 -10.75 18.73 9.85
C GLN A 101 -11.96 19.56 10.00
N PRO A 102 -11.95 20.68 9.46
CA PRO A 102 -13.06 21.56 9.56
C PRO A 102 -14.14 20.90 8.88
N VAL A 103 -15.16 20.88 9.52
CA VAL A 103 -16.18 20.41 8.98
C VAL A 103 -16.66 21.34 8.20
N THR A 104 -16.44 21.59 7.43
CA THR A 104 -16.88 22.57 6.67
C THR A 104 -17.82 22.28 6.02
#